data_bb4849b415fdc24ceb07643f6a2d89f6
#
_entry.id   bb4849b415fdc24ceb07643f6a2d89f6
#
_cell.length_a   1.000
_cell.length_b   1.000
_cell.length_c   1.000
_cell.angle_alpha   90.00
_cell.angle_beta   90.00
_cell.angle_gamma   90.00
#
_symmetry.space_group_name_H-M   'P 1'
#
loop_
_entity.id
_entity.type
_entity.pdbx_description
1 polymer ?
#
loop_
_entity_poly.entity_id
_entity_poly.type
_entity_poly.pdbx_seq_one_letter_code
_entity_poly.pdbx_strand_id
1 'polypeptide(L)'
;MISEYSNIDYEYITLNEFDYYDYLDSIYIPRTSKGNYSKSPVPWCSNDMVSNESGIRDGLMACETDTVEELTGRKPVNPKDLLEKYSFVWKENVKAYRDLNRQ
;
A
#
# COMPACT_ATOMS: atom_id res chain seq x y z
N MET A 1 -2.72 11.83 -7.55
CA MET A 1 -1.36 11.44 -8.00
C MET A 1 -1.34 10.10 -8.73
N ILE A 2 -1.85 9.03 -8.14
CA ILE A 2 -1.86 7.70 -8.77
C ILE A 2 -2.67 7.67 -10.05
N SER A 3 -3.87 8.27 -10.08
CA SER A 3 -4.72 8.32 -11.27
C SER A 3 -4.03 8.97 -12.47
N GLU A 4 -3.24 10.00 -12.22
CA GLU A 4 -2.50 10.74 -13.22
C GLU A 4 -1.46 9.88 -13.94
N TYR A 5 -0.70 9.06 -13.18
CA TYR A 5 0.37 8.22 -13.73
C TYR A 5 -0.11 6.86 -14.23
N SER A 6 -1.20 6.33 -13.67
CA SER A 6 -1.75 5.03 -14.07
C SER A 6 -2.74 5.10 -15.22
N ASN A 7 -3.28 6.27 -15.51
CA ASN A 7 -4.38 6.47 -16.46
C ASN A 7 -5.66 5.73 -16.04
N ILE A 8 -5.79 5.43 -14.75
CA ILE A 8 -6.96 4.79 -14.14
C ILE A 8 -7.55 5.77 -13.13
N ASP A 9 -8.87 5.91 -13.15
CA ASP A 9 -9.57 6.78 -12.21
C ASP A 9 -9.69 6.08 -10.86
N TYR A 10 -8.95 6.58 -9.87
CA TYR A 10 -9.01 6.09 -8.49
C TYR A 10 -9.76 7.08 -7.61
N GLU A 11 -10.71 6.57 -6.85
CA GLU A 11 -11.46 7.36 -5.87
C GLU A 11 -10.97 7.03 -4.47
N TYR A 12 -10.69 8.08 -3.67
CA TYR A 12 -10.36 7.91 -2.26
C TYR A 12 -11.65 7.88 -1.45
N ILE A 13 -11.90 6.75 -0.77
CA ILE A 13 -13.09 6.56 0.06
C ILE A 13 -12.66 6.46 1.52
N THR A 14 -13.18 7.35 2.36
CA THR A 14 -12.91 7.31 3.80
C THR A 14 -13.89 6.35 4.47
N LEU A 15 -13.36 5.36 5.19
CA LEU A 15 -14.15 4.38 5.94
C LEU A 15 -13.84 4.49 7.42
N ASN A 16 -14.84 4.25 8.27
CA ASN A 16 -14.59 4.02 9.71
C ASN A 16 -14.03 2.60 9.91
N GLU A 17 -13.58 2.28 11.13
CA GLU A 17 -12.96 0.98 11.40
C GLU A 17 -13.90 -0.19 11.15
N PHE A 18 -15.18 -0.06 11.51
CA PHE A 18 -16.18 -1.12 11.29
C PHE A 18 -16.39 -1.40 9.80
N ASP A 19 -16.58 -0.35 8.99
CA ASP A 19 -16.76 -0.49 7.55
C ASP A 19 -15.50 -1.02 6.88
N TYR A 20 -14.33 -0.64 7.36
CA TYR A 20 -13.05 -1.16 6.87
C TYR A 20 -12.94 -2.66 7.14
N TYR A 21 -13.24 -3.11 8.35
CA TYR A 21 -13.26 -4.54 8.69
C TYR A 21 -14.26 -5.31 7.83
N ASP A 22 -15.46 -4.77 7.63
CA ASP A 22 -16.48 -5.41 6.80
C ASP A 22 -16.00 -5.56 5.35
N TYR A 23 -15.35 -4.55 4.81
CA TYR A 23 -14.75 -4.61 3.48
C TYR A 23 -13.68 -5.70 3.40
N LEU A 24 -12.77 -5.75 4.37
CA LEU A 24 -11.70 -6.75 4.39
C LEU A 24 -12.25 -8.17 4.56
N ASP A 25 -13.29 -8.34 5.37
CA ASP A 25 -13.97 -9.64 5.48
C ASP A 25 -14.60 -10.06 4.15
N SER A 26 -15.15 -9.11 3.41
CA SER A 26 -15.80 -9.38 2.12
C SER A 26 -14.84 -9.89 1.05
N ILE A 27 -13.54 -9.58 1.16
CA ILE A 27 -12.51 -10.08 0.25
C ILE A 27 -11.67 -11.20 0.86
N TYR A 28 -12.19 -11.85 1.92
CA TYR A 28 -11.65 -13.05 2.54
C TYR A 28 -10.31 -12.86 3.28
N ILE A 29 -10.03 -11.66 3.76
CA ILE A 29 -8.85 -11.43 4.59
C ILE A 29 -9.18 -11.81 6.04
N PRO A 30 -8.46 -12.79 6.65
CA PRO A 30 -8.73 -13.19 8.02
C PRO A 30 -8.35 -12.11 9.02
N ARG A 31 -9.01 -12.13 10.18
CA ARG A 31 -8.81 -11.15 11.25
C ARG A 31 -7.45 -11.27 11.94
N THR A 32 -6.95 -12.50 12.10
CA THR A 32 -5.70 -12.79 12.84
C THR A 32 -4.74 -13.58 11.98
N SER A 33 -3.46 -13.60 12.40
CA SER A 33 -2.41 -14.35 11.71
C SER A 33 -2.64 -15.85 11.69
N LYS A 34 -3.51 -16.36 12.56
CA LYS A 34 -3.87 -17.79 12.65
C LYS A 34 -5.09 -18.16 11.81
N GLY A 35 -5.65 -17.21 11.06
CA GLY A 35 -6.81 -17.45 10.21
C GLY A 35 -6.51 -18.22 8.94
N ASN A 36 -7.56 -18.48 8.15
CA ASN A 36 -7.46 -19.18 6.89
C ASN A 36 -7.17 -18.20 5.75
N TYR A 37 -5.99 -18.29 5.16
CA TYR A 37 -5.54 -17.43 4.06
C TYR A 37 -5.76 -18.02 2.66
N SER A 38 -6.43 -19.16 2.55
CA SER A 38 -6.58 -19.85 1.25
C SER A 38 -7.24 -19.01 0.17
N LYS A 39 -8.14 -18.10 0.57
CA LYS A 39 -8.85 -17.19 -0.35
C LYS A 39 -8.40 -15.73 -0.22
N SER A 40 -7.45 -15.46 0.65
CA SER A 40 -7.00 -14.08 0.88
C SER A 40 -6.12 -13.60 -0.27
N PRO A 41 -6.33 -12.35 -0.75
CA PRO A 41 -5.46 -11.76 -1.76
C PRO A 41 -4.12 -11.29 -1.21
N VAL A 42 -3.95 -11.27 0.13
CA VAL A 42 -2.74 -10.77 0.79
C VAL A 42 -2.32 -11.72 1.92
N PRO A 43 -1.02 -11.74 2.29
CA PRO A 43 -0.52 -12.65 3.33
C PRO A 43 -0.58 -12.09 4.76
N TRP A 44 -1.28 -11.01 5.00
CA TRP A 44 -1.41 -10.39 6.33
C TRP A 44 -2.86 -10.28 6.75
N CYS A 45 -3.09 -10.13 8.06
CA CYS A 45 -4.43 -10.13 8.63
C CYS A 45 -5.03 -8.72 8.71
N SER A 46 -6.36 -8.65 8.81
CA SER A 46 -7.06 -7.36 8.86
C SER A 46 -6.76 -6.57 10.14
N ASN A 47 -6.52 -7.24 11.26
CA ASN A 47 -6.15 -6.53 12.50
C ASN A 47 -4.88 -5.70 12.33
N ASP A 48 -3.86 -6.23 11.65
CA ASP A 48 -2.63 -5.50 11.38
C ASP A 48 -2.88 -4.32 10.43
N MET A 49 -3.69 -4.54 9.40
CA MET A 49 -4.01 -3.50 8.42
C MET A 49 -4.76 -2.33 9.07
N VAL A 50 -5.81 -2.63 9.86
CA VAL A 50 -6.60 -1.59 10.52
C VAL A 50 -5.78 -0.86 11.58
N SER A 51 -4.96 -1.56 12.34
CA SER A 51 -4.08 -0.96 13.34
C SER A 51 -3.08 0.01 12.70
N ASN A 52 -2.48 -0.39 11.59
CA ASN A 52 -1.53 0.43 10.85
C ASN A 52 -2.19 1.70 10.29
N GLU A 53 -3.35 1.56 9.67
CA GLU A 53 -4.10 2.69 9.12
C GLU A 53 -4.59 3.63 10.22
N SER A 54 -5.02 3.10 11.36
CA SER A 54 -5.42 3.91 12.52
C SER A 54 -4.24 4.71 13.06
N GLY A 55 -3.05 4.13 13.08
CA GLY A 55 -1.83 4.82 13.47
C GLY A 55 -1.51 5.99 12.54
N ILE A 56 -1.67 5.80 11.23
CA ILE A 56 -1.48 6.86 10.25
C ILE A 56 -2.50 7.99 10.47
N ARG A 57 -3.77 7.64 10.63
CA ARG A 57 -4.85 8.61 10.89
C ARG A 57 -4.57 9.46 12.13
N ASP A 58 -4.06 8.83 13.20
CA ASP A 58 -3.80 9.49 14.48
C ASP A 58 -2.46 10.23 14.52
N GLY A 59 -1.74 10.27 13.41
CA GLY A 59 -0.51 11.04 13.26
C GLY A 59 0.73 10.37 13.82
N LEU A 60 0.66 9.11 14.21
CA LEU A 60 1.79 8.39 14.81
C LEU A 60 2.96 8.18 13.84
N MET A 61 2.68 8.25 12.54
CA MET A 61 3.68 8.06 11.48
C MET A 61 4.01 9.36 10.75
N ALA A 62 3.63 10.51 11.29
CA ALA A 62 3.82 11.82 10.65
C ALA A 62 5.20 12.42 10.90
N CYS A 63 6.16 11.64 11.40
CA CYS A 63 7.51 12.09 11.66
C CYS A 63 8.34 12.14 10.37
N GLU A 64 8.93 13.29 10.08
CA GLU A 64 9.88 13.45 8.98
C GLU A 64 11.30 13.53 9.55
N THR A 65 12.24 12.83 8.94
CA THR A 65 13.64 12.83 9.36
C THR A 65 14.58 12.91 8.15
N ASP A 66 15.82 13.30 8.38
CA ASP A 66 16.88 13.30 7.37
C ASP A 66 17.69 12.01 7.38
N THR A 67 17.21 10.97 8.05
CA THR A 67 17.96 9.73 8.29
C THR A 67 18.45 9.08 7.00
N VAL A 68 17.61 9.02 5.97
CA VAL A 68 18.00 8.41 4.68
C VAL A 68 19.15 9.18 4.05
N GLU A 69 19.07 10.51 4.03
CA GLU A 69 20.10 11.37 3.49
C GLU A 69 21.41 11.26 4.30
N GLU A 70 21.30 11.22 5.63
CA GLU A 70 22.44 11.06 6.53
C GLU A 70 23.19 9.74 6.31
N LEU A 71 22.45 8.65 6.13
CA LEU A 71 23.03 7.31 5.99
C LEU A 71 23.52 7.01 4.57
N THR A 72 22.86 7.53 3.55
CA THR A 72 23.16 7.19 2.15
C THR A 72 23.90 8.30 1.39
N GLY A 73 23.94 9.51 1.93
CA GLY A 73 24.50 10.68 1.23
C GLY A 73 23.60 11.18 0.09
N ARG A 74 22.41 10.64 -0.05
CA ARG A 74 21.46 11.01 -1.11
C ARG A 74 20.09 11.32 -0.51
N LYS A 75 19.37 12.24 -1.13
CA LYS A 75 17.97 12.50 -0.74
C LYS A 75 17.07 11.31 -1.04
N PRO A 76 16.04 11.06 -0.20
CA PRO A 76 15.04 10.04 -0.50
C PRO A 76 14.40 10.29 -1.88
N VAL A 77 13.99 9.22 -2.55
CA VAL A 77 13.32 9.31 -3.84
C VAL A 77 11.94 9.93 -3.66
N ASN A 78 11.60 10.89 -4.53
CA ASN A 78 10.28 11.51 -4.53
C ASN A 78 9.23 10.51 -5.04
N PRO A 79 8.05 10.37 -4.38
CA PRO A 79 7.00 9.48 -4.84
C PRO A 79 6.57 9.68 -6.29
N LYS A 80 6.59 10.93 -6.79
CA LYS A 80 6.27 11.21 -8.19
C LYS A 80 7.24 10.55 -9.15
N ASP A 81 8.53 10.58 -8.83
CA ASP A 81 9.58 9.97 -9.67
C ASP A 81 9.41 8.45 -9.71
N LEU A 82 9.04 7.84 -8.58
CA LEU A 82 8.75 6.40 -8.52
C LEU A 82 7.53 6.04 -9.36
N LEU A 83 6.46 6.81 -9.27
CA LEU A 83 5.25 6.57 -10.04
C LEU A 83 5.51 6.69 -11.55
N GLU A 84 6.31 7.68 -11.95
CA GLU A 84 6.71 7.85 -13.33
C GLU A 84 7.55 6.66 -13.82
N LYS A 85 8.58 6.28 -13.06
CA LYS A 85 9.48 5.18 -13.40
C LYS A 85 8.76 3.85 -13.55
N TYR A 86 7.79 3.57 -12.66
CA TYR A 86 7.09 2.30 -12.61
C TYR A 86 5.66 2.36 -13.19
N SER A 87 5.33 3.39 -13.96
CA SER A 87 4.00 3.53 -14.57
C SER A 87 3.64 2.37 -15.51
N PHE A 88 4.65 1.69 -16.07
CA PHE A 88 4.44 0.51 -16.92
C PHE A 88 3.70 -0.62 -16.19
N VAL A 89 3.76 -0.67 -14.87
CA VAL A 89 3.09 -1.70 -14.06
C VAL A 89 1.59 -1.76 -14.39
N TRP A 90 0.96 -0.60 -14.54
CA TRP A 90 -0.47 -0.55 -14.89
C TRP A 90 -0.74 -0.84 -16.36
N LYS A 91 0.16 -0.41 -17.25
CA LYS A 91 0.02 -0.61 -18.71
C LYS A 91 0.25 -2.07 -19.09
N GLU A 92 1.23 -2.71 -18.50
CA GLU A 92 1.63 -4.09 -18.80
C GLU A 92 0.97 -5.11 -17.87
N ASN A 93 0.11 -4.66 -16.95
CA ASN A 93 -0.61 -5.51 -16.00
C ASN A 93 0.32 -6.42 -15.18
N VAL A 94 1.43 -5.85 -14.72
CA VAL A 94 2.40 -6.56 -13.87
C VAL A 94 1.76 -6.88 -12.52
N LYS A 95 1.71 -8.16 -12.14
CA LYS A 95 1.03 -8.63 -10.92
C LYS A 95 1.97 -9.18 -9.85
N ALA A 96 3.23 -9.43 -10.19
CA ALA A 96 4.18 -10.00 -9.26
C ALA A 96 5.49 -9.23 -9.26
N TYR A 97 6.09 -9.09 -8.09
CA TYR A 97 7.36 -8.38 -7.92
C TYR A 97 8.45 -8.91 -8.87
N ARG A 98 8.52 -10.22 -9.06
CA ARG A 98 9.50 -10.85 -9.96
C ARG A 98 9.39 -10.34 -11.41
N ASP A 99 8.23 -9.87 -11.83
CA ASP A 99 8.01 -9.39 -13.19
C ASP A 99 8.59 -7.99 -13.40
N LEU A 100 8.85 -7.25 -12.33
CA LEU A 100 9.49 -5.94 -12.39
C LEU A 100 10.95 -6.03 -12.85
N ASN A 101 11.62 -7.15 -12.58
CA ASN A 101 13.04 -7.36 -12.90
C ASN A 101 13.28 -7.66 -14.38
N ARG A 102 12.24 -7.77 -15.18
CA ARG A 102 12.33 -7.99 -16.64
C ARG A 102 12.55 -6.70 -17.42
N GLN A 103 12.44 -5.57 -16.75
CA GLN A 103 12.53 -4.25 -17.37
C GLN A 103 13.97 -3.69 -17.36
#